data_4ade0e73ef0d13f3959fcea9fea70067
#
_entry.id   4ade0e73ef0d13f3959fcea9fea70067
#
_cell.length_a   1.000
_cell.length_b   1.000
_cell.length_c   1.000
_cell.angle_alpha   90.00
_cell.angle_beta   90.00
_cell.angle_gamma   90.00
#
_symmetry.space_group_name_H-M   'P 1'
#
loop_
_entity.id
_entity.type
_entity.pdbx_description
1 polymer ?
#
loop_
_entity_poly.entity_id
_entity_poly.type
_entity_poly.pdbx_seq_one_letter_code
_entity_poly.pdbx_strand_id
1 'polypeptide(L)'
;MARDFSLKNTRNIGIMAHIDAGKTTTTERILYYTGRIHKIGETHEGASQMDWMDQEQDRGITITSAATTAQWDGHRVNIIDTPGHVDFTVEVERSLRVLDGAVTVLDAQSGVEPQTETVWRQATTYGVPRIVFVNKMDKLGANFEYSVSTLHDRLQANAAPIQLPIGAEDEFEAIIDLVEMKCFRYTNDLGTEIDEIEIPDDHKERAEEARAQLIEAVAESNDELMEKYLGDEEISIDELKAAIRKATTDVEFYPVLCGTAFKNKGVQLMLNAVIDYLPSPLDVKPIIGHRANDPEEEVVAKPDDSAEFAALAFKVKIGRAHV
;
A
#
# COMPACT_ATOMS: atom_id res chain seq x y z
N MET A 1 -6.99 21.70 19.73
CA MET A 1 -7.99 20.61 19.87
C MET A 1 -7.22 19.31 20.07
N ALA A 2 -7.67 18.44 20.97
CA ALA A 2 -7.06 17.11 21.09
C ALA A 2 -7.30 16.34 19.80
N ARG A 3 -6.33 15.55 19.34
CA ARG A 3 -6.48 14.66 18.19
C ARG A 3 -7.29 13.43 18.61
N ASP A 4 -8.16 12.94 17.75
CA ASP A 4 -8.88 11.66 17.97
C ASP A 4 -7.92 10.47 17.90
N PHE A 5 -6.86 10.57 17.08
CA PHE A 5 -5.81 9.56 16.90
C PHE A 5 -4.44 10.20 17.10
N SER A 6 -3.54 9.48 17.77
CA SER A 6 -2.14 9.92 17.90
C SER A 6 -1.44 9.92 16.53
N LEU A 7 -0.37 10.69 16.38
CA LEU A 7 0.45 10.68 15.16
C LEU A 7 1.03 9.28 14.89
N LYS A 8 1.40 8.53 15.93
CA LYS A 8 1.86 7.15 15.81
C LYS A 8 0.82 6.24 15.15
N ASN A 9 -0.47 6.48 15.44
CA ASN A 9 -1.59 5.70 14.92
C ASN A 9 -2.22 6.36 13.68
N THR A 10 -1.46 7.14 12.94
CA THR A 10 -1.91 7.76 11.69
C THR A 10 -1.06 7.22 10.54
N ARG A 11 -1.69 6.99 9.38
CA ARG A 11 -1.04 6.62 8.12
C ARG A 11 -1.54 7.53 7.01
N ASN A 12 -0.64 8.21 6.31
CA ASN A 12 -0.96 9.03 5.15
C ASN A 12 -0.44 8.30 3.91
N ILE A 13 -1.34 7.62 3.21
CA ILE A 13 -0.97 6.73 2.12
C ILE A 13 -1.53 7.19 0.78
N GLY A 14 -0.77 6.92 -0.29
CA GLY A 14 -1.25 6.99 -1.65
C GLY A 14 -1.53 5.62 -2.23
N ILE A 15 -2.47 5.53 -3.16
CA ILE A 15 -2.68 4.32 -3.96
C ILE A 15 -2.23 4.61 -5.37
N MET A 16 -1.19 3.90 -5.81
CA MET A 16 -0.56 4.03 -7.12
C MET A 16 -0.82 2.77 -7.94
N ALA A 17 -1.16 2.93 -9.20
CA ALA A 17 -1.43 1.79 -10.08
C ALA A 17 -1.28 2.19 -11.54
N HIS A 18 -1.01 1.21 -12.40
CA HIS A 18 -1.27 1.33 -13.82
C HIS A 18 -2.77 1.43 -14.10
N ILE A 19 -3.15 1.96 -15.27
CA ILE A 19 -4.54 1.99 -15.73
C ILE A 19 -5.10 0.55 -15.69
N ASP A 20 -6.31 0.42 -15.21
CA ASP A 20 -7.03 -0.87 -15.09
C ASP A 20 -6.39 -1.92 -14.16
N ALA A 21 -5.32 -1.61 -13.40
CA ALA A 21 -4.80 -2.53 -12.40
C ALA A 21 -5.75 -2.76 -11.20
N GLY A 22 -6.84 -1.99 -11.13
CA GLY A 22 -7.87 -2.12 -10.09
C GLY A 22 -7.70 -1.14 -8.92
N LYS A 23 -7.06 0.01 -9.16
CA LYS A 23 -6.87 1.07 -8.16
C LYS A 23 -8.19 1.49 -7.51
N THR A 24 -9.14 1.96 -8.30
CA THR A 24 -10.45 2.44 -7.80
C THR A 24 -11.21 1.32 -7.09
N THR A 25 -11.20 0.10 -7.63
CA THR A 25 -11.82 -1.06 -6.97
C THR A 25 -11.18 -1.33 -5.61
N THR A 26 -9.86 -1.29 -5.51
CA THR A 26 -9.14 -1.48 -4.24
C THR A 26 -9.51 -0.39 -3.23
N THR A 27 -9.54 0.88 -3.64
CA THR A 27 -9.91 2.01 -2.79
C THR A 27 -11.36 1.88 -2.29
N GLU A 28 -12.30 1.54 -3.17
CA GLU A 28 -13.71 1.31 -2.79
C GLU A 28 -13.85 0.16 -1.77
N ARG A 29 -13.07 -0.92 -1.90
CA ARG A 29 -13.07 -2.02 -0.92
C ARG A 29 -12.47 -1.60 0.42
N ILE A 30 -11.42 -0.78 0.42
CA ILE A 30 -10.90 -0.19 1.65
C ILE A 30 -11.99 0.63 2.35
N LEU A 31 -12.71 1.49 1.62
CA LEU A 31 -13.79 2.31 2.18
C LEU A 31 -14.94 1.46 2.71
N TYR A 32 -15.25 0.36 2.06
CA TYR A 32 -16.28 -0.58 2.51
C TYR A 32 -15.90 -1.28 3.82
N TYR A 33 -14.71 -1.90 3.89
CA TYR A 33 -14.27 -2.62 5.08
C TYR A 33 -14.02 -1.72 6.28
N THR A 34 -13.69 -0.45 6.04
CA THR A 34 -13.52 0.55 7.09
C THR A 34 -14.85 1.20 7.51
N GLY A 35 -15.99 0.74 6.96
CA GLY A 35 -17.33 1.24 7.30
C GLY A 35 -17.60 2.67 6.82
N ARG A 36 -16.76 3.20 5.94
CA ARG A 36 -16.93 4.55 5.38
C ARG A 36 -18.07 4.61 4.37
N ILE A 37 -18.27 3.53 3.63
CA ILE A 37 -19.39 3.31 2.72
C ILE A 37 -20.15 2.06 3.12
N HIS A 38 -21.47 2.05 2.92
CA HIS A 38 -22.34 0.94 3.31
C HIS A 38 -22.66 -0.01 2.17
N LYS A 39 -22.33 0.37 0.95
CA LYS A 39 -22.57 -0.43 -0.26
C LYS A 39 -21.33 -0.36 -1.14
N ILE A 40 -20.92 -1.52 -1.63
CA ILE A 40 -19.83 -1.62 -2.60
C ILE A 40 -20.27 -0.96 -3.90
N GLY A 41 -19.57 0.10 -4.32
CA GLY A 41 -19.75 0.73 -5.63
C GLY A 41 -18.97 -0.06 -6.68
N GLU A 42 -19.64 -0.41 -7.78
CA GLU A 42 -18.99 -0.98 -8.95
C GLU A 42 -18.51 0.16 -9.87
N THR A 43 -17.23 0.17 -10.21
CA THR A 43 -16.63 1.20 -11.07
C THR A 43 -17.27 1.29 -12.44
N HIS A 44 -17.73 0.15 -12.97
CA HIS A 44 -18.41 0.08 -14.26
C HIS A 44 -19.83 0.64 -14.26
N GLU A 45 -20.42 0.86 -13.09
CA GLU A 45 -21.76 1.46 -12.92
C GLU A 45 -21.73 2.95 -12.58
N GLY A 46 -20.54 3.58 -12.58
CA GLY A 46 -20.38 5.00 -12.22
C GLY A 46 -20.70 5.32 -10.75
N ALA A 47 -20.67 4.31 -9.88
CA ALA A 47 -21.06 4.43 -8.47
C ALA A 47 -19.87 4.65 -7.51
N SER A 48 -18.66 4.93 -8.02
CA SER A 48 -17.46 5.17 -7.22
C SER A 48 -17.56 6.49 -6.45
N GLN A 49 -17.26 6.47 -5.15
CA GLN A 49 -17.24 7.70 -4.33
C GLN A 49 -15.97 8.54 -4.51
N MET A 50 -14.89 7.92 -4.94
CA MET A 50 -13.61 8.62 -5.15
C MET A 50 -13.58 9.34 -6.50
N ASP A 51 -14.17 8.77 -7.54
CA ASP A 51 -14.31 9.38 -8.85
C ASP A 51 -15.60 10.23 -8.86
N TRP A 52 -15.50 11.48 -8.41
CA TRP A 52 -16.65 12.37 -8.19
C TRP A 52 -17.03 13.24 -9.39
N MET A 53 -16.16 13.29 -10.42
CA MET A 53 -16.43 14.04 -11.65
C MET A 53 -17.18 13.16 -12.66
N ASP A 54 -18.19 13.69 -13.34
CA ASP A 54 -18.90 12.98 -14.40
C ASP A 54 -17.94 12.38 -15.44
N GLN A 55 -16.85 13.10 -15.76
CA GLN A 55 -15.83 12.66 -16.71
C GLN A 55 -14.97 11.50 -16.18
N GLU A 56 -14.75 11.39 -14.88
CA GLU A 56 -14.08 10.27 -14.24
C GLU A 56 -14.98 9.04 -14.29
N GLN A 57 -16.23 9.20 -13.96
CA GLN A 57 -17.25 8.14 -13.97
C GLN A 57 -17.52 7.62 -15.38
N ASP A 58 -17.67 8.51 -16.36
CA ASP A 58 -17.93 8.15 -17.76
C ASP A 58 -16.75 7.38 -18.39
N ARG A 59 -15.53 7.67 -17.98
CA ARG A 59 -14.29 7.09 -18.54
C ARG A 59 -13.71 5.96 -17.69
N GLY A 60 -14.19 5.79 -16.46
CA GLY A 60 -13.66 4.82 -15.49
C GLY A 60 -12.21 5.10 -15.08
N ILE A 61 -11.75 6.36 -15.14
CA ILE A 61 -10.38 6.76 -14.80
C ILE A 61 -10.38 7.91 -13.80
N THR A 62 -9.47 7.87 -12.83
CA THR A 62 -9.24 8.99 -11.91
C THR A 62 -8.45 10.08 -12.62
N ILE A 63 -9.01 11.27 -12.71
CA ILE A 63 -8.38 12.46 -13.31
C ILE A 63 -7.76 13.34 -12.24
N THR A 64 -8.48 13.53 -11.14
CA THR A 64 -8.09 14.38 -10.01
C THR A 64 -7.86 13.57 -8.76
N SER A 65 -6.72 13.79 -8.06
CA SER A 65 -6.50 13.15 -6.77
C SER A 65 -7.61 13.51 -5.78
N ALA A 66 -8.21 12.51 -5.16
CA ALA A 66 -9.19 12.66 -4.09
C ALA A 66 -8.58 12.22 -2.76
N ALA A 67 -8.95 12.89 -1.69
CA ALA A 67 -8.48 12.52 -0.35
C ALA A 67 -9.66 12.06 0.50
N THR A 68 -9.52 10.95 1.17
CA THR A 68 -10.50 10.42 2.12
C THR A 68 -9.82 9.93 3.39
N THR A 69 -10.60 9.76 4.44
CA THR A 69 -10.12 9.24 5.72
C THR A 69 -10.90 8.01 6.11
N ALA A 70 -10.20 6.97 6.47
CA ALA A 70 -10.74 5.71 6.96
C ALA A 70 -10.17 5.39 8.36
N GLN A 71 -10.78 4.43 9.05
CA GLN A 71 -10.28 3.92 10.34
C GLN A 71 -10.15 2.41 10.25
N TRP A 72 -9.01 1.88 10.66
CA TRP A 72 -8.73 0.46 10.66
C TRP A 72 -7.90 0.09 11.88
N ASP A 73 -8.32 -0.90 12.63
CA ASP A 73 -7.62 -1.43 13.81
C ASP A 73 -6.99 -0.35 14.70
N GLY A 74 -7.81 0.59 15.18
CA GLY A 74 -7.37 1.68 16.06
C GLY A 74 -6.46 2.73 15.40
N HIS A 75 -6.30 2.68 14.08
CA HIS A 75 -5.52 3.64 13.29
C HIS A 75 -6.40 4.51 12.40
N ARG A 76 -5.94 5.72 12.18
CA ARG A 76 -6.47 6.62 11.15
C ARG A 76 -5.66 6.45 9.87
N VAL A 77 -6.32 6.10 8.78
CA VAL A 77 -5.71 5.97 7.46
C VAL A 77 -6.27 7.07 6.56
N ASN A 78 -5.43 8.03 6.22
CA ASN A 78 -5.74 9.05 5.22
C ASN A 78 -5.26 8.53 3.87
N ILE A 79 -6.16 8.44 2.91
CA ILE A 79 -5.91 7.87 1.59
C ILE A 79 -5.98 8.98 0.56
N ILE A 80 -4.93 9.13 -0.22
CA ILE A 80 -4.90 9.99 -1.39
C ILE A 80 -4.93 9.09 -2.61
N ASP A 81 -6.04 9.11 -3.35
CA ASP A 81 -6.16 8.41 -4.61
C ASP A 81 -5.45 9.20 -5.70
N THR A 82 -4.37 8.62 -6.28
CA THR A 82 -3.56 9.29 -7.29
C THR A 82 -4.00 8.86 -8.69
N PRO A 83 -4.04 9.79 -9.68
CA PRO A 83 -4.28 9.40 -11.06
C PRO A 83 -3.29 8.37 -11.55
N GLY A 84 -3.77 7.35 -12.29
CA GLY A 84 -2.91 6.31 -12.89
C GLY A 84 -2.43 6.64 -14.30
N HIS A 85 -2.84 7.76 -14.90
CA HIS A 85 -2.58 8.09 -16.29
C HIS A 85 -1.34 9.00 -16.45
N VAL A 86 -0.52 8.73 -17.46
CA VAL A 86 0.71 9.52 -17.74
C VAL A 86 0.45 11.00 -17.97
N ASP A 87 -0.71 11.38 -18.50
CA ASP A 87 -1.07 12.77 -18.76
C ASP A 87 -1.24 13.58 -17.45
N PHE A 88 -1.39 12.91 -16.31
CA PHE A 88 -1.59 13.55 -15.00
C PHE A 88 -0.35 13.49 -14.10
N THR A 89 0.85 13.41 -14.68
CA THR A 89 2.13 13.30 -13.96
C THR A 89 2.29 14.37 -12.87
N VAL A 90 1.85 15.60 -13.13
CA VAL A 90 1.92 16.72 -12.19
C VAL A 90 1.03 16.49 -10.94
N GLU A 91 -0.14 15.87 -11.12
CA GLU A 91 -1.03 15.54 -10.01
C GLU A 91 -0.43 14.41 -9.16
N VAL A 92 0.21 13.42 -9.79
CA VAL A 92 0.95 12.36 -9.10
C VAL A 92 2.09 12.95 -8.27
N GLU A 93 2.92 13.81 -8.87
CA GLU A 93 4.04 14.46 -8.17
C GLU A 93 3.60 15.29 -6.96
N ARG A 94 2.52 16.06 -7.11
CA ARG A 94 1.95 16.84 -6.01
C ARG A 94 1.48 15.94 -4.86
N SER A 95 0.86 14.82 -5.19
CA SER A 95 0.41 13.85 -4.21
C SER A 95 1.57 13.19 -3.48
N LEU A 96 2.62 12.77 -4.19
CA LEU A 96 3.81 12.14 -3.61
C LEU A 96 4.51 12.99 -2.55
N ARG A 97 4.41 14.33 -2.64
CA ARG A 97 5.01 15.26 -1.65
C ARG A 97 4.36 15.22 -0.28
N VAL A 98 3.16 14.69 -0.17
CA VAL A 98 2.36 14.71 1.07
C VAL A 98 2.07 13.30 1.58
N LEU A 99 2.58 12.28 0.90
CA LEU A 99 2.45 10.89 1.31
C LEU A 99 3.59 10.49 2.24
N ASP A 100 3.25 9.79 3.32
CA ASP A 100 4.22 9.12 4.17
C ASP A 100 4.57 7.74 3.63
N GLY A 101 3.64 7.10 2.92
CA GLY A 101 3.83 5.81 2.28
C GLY A 101 2.85 5.59 1.13
N ALA A 102 3.00 4.49 0.40
CA ALA A 102 2.11 4.17 -0.71
C ALA A 102 1.85 2.67 -0.87
N VAL A 103 0.70 2.35 -1.46
CA VAL A 103 0.36 1.02 -1.95
C VAL A 103 0.46 1.03 -3.48
N THR A 104 1.35 0.22 -4.04
CA THR A 104 1.47 0.02 -5.47
C THR A 104 0.64 -1.19 -5.88
N VAL A 105 -0.41 -0.97 -6.66
CA VAL A 105 -1.30 -2.05 -7.13
C VAL A 105 -0.85 -2.51 -8.51
N LEU A 106 -0.56 -3.80 -8.65
CA LEU A 106 -0.22 -4.46 -9.91
C LEU A 106 -1.35 -5.38 -10.37
N ASP A 107 -1.52 -5.52 -11.67
CA ASP A 107 -2.36 -6.58 -12.26
C ASP A 107 -1.54 -7.89 -12.29
N ALA A 108 -2.07 -8.97 -11.69
CA ALA A 108 -1.41 -10.26 -11.60
C ALA A 108 -1.07 -10.88 -12.96
N GLN A 109 -1.72 -10.47 -14.03
CA GLN A 109 -1.45 -10.93 -15.38
C GLN A 109 -0.28 -10.17 -16.03
N SER A 110 -0.19 -8.85 -15.79
CA SER A 110 0.74 -7.95 -16.48
C SER A 110 2.01 -7.65 -15.69
N GLY A 111 1.95 -7.73 -14.36
CA GLY A 111 3.04 -7.30 -13.48
C GLY A 111 3.33 -5.80 -13.61
N VAL A 112 4.62 -5.45 -13.63
CA VAL A 112 5.07 -4.08 -13.81
C VAL A 112 4.88 -3.62 -15.25
N GLU A 113 4.18 -2.50 -15.45
CA GLU A 113 3.89 -1.88 -16.74
C GLU A 113 4.59 -0.50 -16.85
N PRO A 114 4.74 0.09 -18.05
CA PRO A 114 5.52 1.32 -18.24
C PRO A 114 5.09 2.50 -17.35
N GLN A 115 3.80 2.61 -17.04
CA GLN A 115 3.31 3.66 -16.14
C GLN A 115 3.72 3.37 -14.69
N THR A 116 3.70 2.10 -14.28
CA THR A 116 4.21 1.67 -12.97
C THR A 116 5.66 2.08 -12.81
N GLU A 117 6.51 1.86 -13.83
CA GLU A 117 7.92 2.27 -13.80
C GLU A 117 8.09 3.78 -13.60
N THR A 118 7.25 4.58 -14.27
CA THR A 118 7.31 6.04 -14.17
C THR A 118 6.96 6.51 -12.76
N VAL A 119 5.83 6.06 -12.22
CA VAL A 119 5.36 6.43 -10.89
C VAL A 119 6.29 5.88 -9.81
N TRP A 120 6.83 4.68 -10.01
CA TRP A 120 7.81 4.07 -9.11
C TRP A 120 9.09 4.91 -8.99
N ARG A 121 9.64 5.36 -10.12
CA ARG A 121 10.82 6.25 -10.13
C ARG A 121 10.55 7.58 -9.42
N GLN A 122 9.39 8.18 -9.65
CA GLN A 122 8.98 9.39 -8.96
C GLN A 122 8.88 9.16 -7.45
N ALA A 123 8.22 8.10 -7.01
CA ALA A 123 8.11 7.74 -5.60
C ALA A 123 9.49 7.50 -4.96
N THR A 124 10.43 6.87 -5.69
CA THR A 124 11.83 6.71 -5.23
C THR A 124 12.54 8.05 -5.09
N THR A 125 12.35 8.96 -6.03
CA THR A 125 12.94 10.31 -5.97
C THR A 125 12.46 11.10 -4.74
N TYR A 126 11.19 10.93 -4.37
CA TYR A 126 10.63 11.55 -3.16
C TYR A 126 10.86 10.73 -1.88
N GLY A 127 11.51 9.57 -1.96
CA GLY A 127 11.79 8.70 -0.81
C GLY A 127 10.53 8.15 -0.16
N VAL A 128 9.47 7.87 -0.94
CA VAL A 128 8.20 7.36 -0.43
C VAL A 128 8.27 5.84 -0.24
N PRO A 129 8.16 5.32 1.00
CA PRO A 129 8.05 3.91 1.30
C PRO A 129 6.84 3.26 0.64
N ARG A 130 6.96 2.02 0.19
CA ARG A 130 5.91 1.34 -0.57
C ARG A 130 5.73 -0.11 -0.15
N ILE A 131 4.48 -0.56 -0.19
CA ILE A 131 4.13 -1.97 -0.26
C ILE A 131 3.52 -2.25 -1.64
N VAL A 132 3.61 -3.48 -2.11
CA VAL A 132 3.08 -3.89 -3.41
C VAL A 132 1.91 -4.83 -3.19
N PHE A 133 0.79 -4.57 -3.87
CA PHE A 133 -0.39 -5.42 -3.86
C PHE A 133 -0.64 -5.98 -5.26
N VAL A 134 -0.35 -7.26 -5.45
CA VAL A 134 -0.64 -7.99 -6.68
C VAL A 134 -2.12 -8.34 -6.68
N ASN A 135 -2.88 -7.57 -7.42
CA ASN A 135 -4.34 -7.61 -7.51
C ASN A 135 -4.80 -8.48 -8.70
N LYS A 136 -6.07 -8.82 -8.70
CA LYS A 136 -6.70 -9.62 -9.75
C LYS A 136 -6.15 -11.04 -9.87
N MET A 137 -5.86 -11.65 -8.74
CA MET A 137 -5.47 -13.07 -8.70
C MET A 137 -6.55 -14.01 -9.23
N ASP A 138 -7.80 -13.53 -9.37
CA ASP A 138 -8.94 -14.23 -9.96
C ASP A 138 -9.02 -14.14 -11.49
N LYS A 139 -8.15 -13.38 -12.14
CA LYS A 139 -8.18 -13.16 -13.58
C LYS A 139 -7.48 -14.29 -14.33
N LEU A 140 -8.04 -14.71 -15.48
CA LEU A 140 -7.39 -15.69 -16.37
C LEU A 140 -5.97 -15.22 -16.74
N GLY A 141 -4.98 -16.08 -16.56
CA GLY A 141 -3.57 -15.76 -16.76
C GLY A 141 -2.89 -15.05 -15.61
N ALA A 142 -3.55 -14.95 -14.43
CA ALA A 142 -2.92 -14.41 -13.22
C ALA A 142 -1.73 -15.26 -12.78
N ASN A 143 -0.59 -14.61 -12.58
CA ASN A 143 0.65 -15.27 -12.16
C ASN A 143 1.39 -14.39 -11.15
N PHE A 144 1.36 -14.81 -9.89
CA PHE A 144 1.97 -14.08 -8.79
C PHE A 144 3.49 -14.01 -8.90
N GLU A 145 4.13 -15.15 -9.17
CA GLU A 145 5.58 -15.27 -9.30
C GLU A 145 6.12 -14.41 -10.44
N TYR A 146 5.42 -14.41 -11.58
CA TYR A 146 5.74 -13.52 -12.69
C TYR A 146 5.64 -12.05 -12.28
N SER A 147 4.59 -11.67 -11.55
CA SER A 147 4.43 -10.29 -11.09
C SER A 147 5.57 -9.87 -10.17
N VAL A 148 6.00 -10.75 -9.25
CA VAL A 148 7.15 -10.52 -8.38
C VAL A 148 8.44 -10.40 -9.20
N SER A 149 8.69 -11.30 -10.16
CA SER A 149 9.90 -11.24 -11.00
C SER A 149 10.00 -9.92 -11.77
N THR A 150 8.87 -9.34 -12.23
CA THR A 150 8.87 -8.05 -12.91
C THR A 150 9.31 -6.87 -12.02
N LEU A 151 9.14 -6.96 -10.70
CA LEU A 151 9.68 -5.96 -9.76
C LEU A 151 11.21 -5.99 -9.75
N HIS A 152 11.80 -7.16 -9.79
CA HIS A 152 13.25 -7.33 -9.86
C HIS A 152 13.78 -6.89 -11.23
N ASP A 153 13.22 -7.44 -12.31
CA ASP A 153 13.72 -7.29 -13.66
C ASP A 153 13.60 -5.87 -14.19
N ARG A 154 12.46 -5.20 -13.93
CA ARG A 154 12.15 -3.88 -14.48
C ARG A 154 12.46 -2.72 -13.55
N LEU A 155 12.31 -2.94 -12.23
CA LEU A 155 12.47 -1.87 -11.24
C LEU A 155 13.77 -2.03 -10.44
N GLN A 156 14.44 -3.18 -10.52
CA GLN A 156 15.60 -3.54 -9.70
C GLN A 156 15.29 -3.35 -8.20
N ALA A 157 14.04 -3.66 -7.83
CA ALA A 157 13.57 -3.47 -6.48
C ALA A 157 13.92 -4.69 -5.61
N ASN A 158 14.45 -4.47 -4.40
CA ASN A 158 14.54 -5.52 -3.39
C ASN A 158 13.13 -5.77 -2.83
N ALA A 159 12.36 -6.61 -3.52
CA ALA A 159 10.98 -6.93 -3.22
C ALA A 159 10.83 -8.43 -2.96
N ALA A 160 10.19 -8.80 -1.86
CA ALA A 160 9.89 -10.20 -1.59
C ALA A 160 8.44 -10.37 -1.12
N PRO A 161 7.83 -11.53 -1.42
CA PRO A 161 6.52 -11.89 -0.90
C PRO A 161 6.52 -11.94 0.63
N ILE A 162 5.54 -11.28 1.25
CA ILE A 162 5.15 -11.51 2.64
C ILE A 162 3.89 -12.37 2.71
N GLN A 163 3.30 -12.65 1.56
CA GLN A 163 2.14 -13.51 1.38
C GLN A 163 2.32 -14.38 0.13
N LEU A 164 1.72 -15.57 0.16
CA LEU A 164 1.60 -16.44 -1.01
C LEU A 164 0.13 -16.75 -1.29
N PRO A 165 -0.28 -16.77 -2.56
CA PRO A 165 -1.61 -17.23 -2.92
C PRO A 165 -1.71 -18.76 -2.89
N ILE A 166 -2.86 -19.28 -2.47
CA ILE A 166 -3.29 -20.66 -2.72
C ILE A 166 -4.27 -20.62 -3.88
N GLY A 167 -3.86 -21.24 -4.99
CA GLY A 167 -4.58 -21.18 -6.24
C GLY A 167 -4.37 -19.87 -7.01
N ALA A 168 -4.89 -19.82 -8.21
CA ALA A 168 -4.95 -18.67 -9.09
C ALA A 168 -6.21 -18.75 -9.93
N GLU A 169 -6.61 -17.66 -10.57
CA GLU A 169 -7.81 -17.60 -11.39
C GLU A 169 -9.07 -17.97 -10.57
N ASP A 170 -9.91 -18.88 -11.10
CA ASP A 170 -11.11 -19.35 -10.41
C ASP A 170 -10.80 -20.21 -9.17
N GLU A 171 -9.57 -20.74 -9.07
CA GLU A 171 -9.11 -21.56 -7.94
C GLU A 171 -8.45 -20.72 -6.82
N PHE A 172 -8.37 -19.40 -6.94
CA PHE A 172 -7.82 -18.52 -5.88
C PHE A 172 -8.73 -18.53 -4.65
N GLU A 173 -8.34 -19.29 -3.62
CA GLU A 173 -9.19 -19.53 -2.45
C GLU A 173 -8.66 -18.96 -1.13
N ALA A 174 -7.33 -18.92 -0.94
CA ALA A 174 -6.73 -18.55 0.34
C ALA A 174 -5.39 -17.82 0.16
N ILE A 175 -4.91 -17.23 1.24
CA ILE A 175 -3.66 -16.49 1.30
C ILE A 175 -2.84 -17.00 2.48
N ILE A 176 -1.60 -17.38 2.25
CA ILE A 176 -0.63 -17.72 3.28
C ILE A 176 0.11 -16.45 3.68
N ASP A 177 0.15 -16.15 4.96
CA ASP A 177 1.02 -15.12 5.55
C ASP A 177 2.36 -15.75 5.95
N LEU A 178 3.44 -15.28 5.35
CA LEU A 178 4.79 -15.80 5.58
C LEU A 178 5.45 -15.26 6.84
N VAL A 179 4.93 -14.17 7.39
CA VAL A 179 5.47 -13.58 8.62
C VAL A 179 4.94 -14.33 9.84
N GLU A 180 3.64 -14.61 9.87
CA GLU A 180 2.98 -15.34 10.97
C GLU A 180 2.90 -16.84 10.73
N MET A 181 3.18 -17.32 9.50
CA MET A 181 3.05 -18.72 9.07
C MET A 181 1.64 -19.26 9.32
N LYS A 182 0.65 -18.51 8.85
CA LYS A 182 -0.78 -18.81 8.94
C LYS A 182 -1.43 -18.74 7.57
N CYS A 183 -2.58 -19.38 7.43
CA CYS A 183 -3.35 -19.34 6.19
C CYS A 183 -4.73 -18.71 6.45
N PHE A 184 -5.14 -17.79 5.58
CA PHE A 184 -6.41 -17.08 5.63
C PHE A 184 -7.30 -17.52 4.47
N ARG A 185 -8.42 -18.18 4.80
CA ARG A 185 -9.42 -18.63 3.83
C ARG A 185 -10.66 -17.76 3.91
N TYR A 186 -11.12 -17.28 2.77
CA TYR A 186 -12.34 -16.48 2.67
C TYR A 186 -13.55 -17.39 2.46
N THR A 187 -14.55 -17.31 3.34
CA THR A 187 -15.71 -18.23 3.38
C THR A 187 -16.98 -17.64 2.80
N ASN A 188 -17.00 -16.33 2.54
CA ASN A 188 -18.14 -15.68 1.89
C ASN A 188 -17.70 -14.73 0.75
N ASP A 189 -18.65 -14.45 -0.17
CA ASP A 189 -18.38 -13.60 -1.35
C ASP A 189 -18.12 -12.13 -1.01
N LEU A 190 -18.57 -11.66 0.15
CA LEU A 190 -18.32 -10.29 0.61
C LEU A 190 -16.94 -10.13 1.28
N GLY A 191 -16.21 -11.23 1.49
CA GLY A 191 -14.90 -11.22 2.12
C GLY A 191 -14.93 -10.75 3.59
N THR A 192 -16.09 -10.78 4.24
CA THR A 192 -16.24 -10.34 5.65
C THR A 192 -15.96 -11.46 6.65
N GLU A 193 -15.98 -12.71 6.20
CA GLU A 193 -15.69 -13.89 7.00
C GLU A 193 -14.38 -14.51 6.52
N ILE A 194 -13.39 -14.49 7.40
CA ILE A 194 -12.04 -14.98 7.12
C ILE A 194 -11.70 -15.98 8.20
N ASP A 195 -11.48 -17.22 7.80
CA ASP A 195 -11.02 -18.28 8.70
C ASP A 195 -9.48 -18.30 8.72
N GLU A 196 -8.93 -18.22 9.92
CA GLU A 196 -7.51 -18.47 10.16
C GLU A 196 -7.34 -19.98 10.35
N ILE A 197 -6.56 -20.59 9.47
CA ILE A 197 -6.30 -22.04 9.46
C ILE A 197 -4.81 -22.32 9.41
N GLU A 198 -4.39 -23.52 9.72
CA GLU A 198 -3.01 -23.96 9.47
C GLU A 198 -2.72 -24.02 7.97
N ILE A 199 -1.46 -23.80 7.61
CA ILE A 199 -1.03 -23.94 6.21
C ILE A 199 -1.23 -25.39 5.78
N PRO A 200 -1.94 -25.65 4.67
CA PRO A 200 -2.13 -27.00 4.15
C PRO A 200 -0.80 -27.71 3.89
N ASP A 201 -0.74 -29.03 4.14
CA ASP A 201 0.50 -29.80 4.10
C ASP A 201 1.24 -29.73 2.77
N ASP A 202 0.48 -29.65 1.66
CA ASP A 202 1.00 -29.54 0.29
C ASP A 202 1.60 -28.15 -0.02
N HIS A 203 1.38 -27.16 0.85
CA HIS A 203 1.93 -25.81 0.71
C HIS A 203 3.00 -25.47 1.77
N LYS A 204 3.23 -26.31 2.77
CA LYS A 204 4.15 -26.03 3.88
C LYS A 204 5.59 -25.84 3.39
N GLU A 205 6.11 -26.75 2.58
CA GLU A 205 7.49 -26.68 2.04
C GLU A 205 7.70 -25.38 1.25
N ARG A 206 6.77 -25.03 0.35
CA ARG A 206 6.80 -23.76 -0.41
C ARG A 206 6.76 -22.55 0.50
N ALA A 207 5.95 -22.58 1.57
CA ALA A 207 5.84 -21.47 2.51
C ALA A 207 7.12 -21.30 3.34
N GLU A 208 7.74 -22.39 3.78
CA GLU A 208 9.00 -22.38 4.52
C GLU A 208 10.14 -21.85 3.65
N GLU A 209 10.26 -22.30 2.41
CA GLU A 209 11.23 -21.77 1.45
C GLU A 209 11.05 -20.27 1.18
N ALA A 210 9.80 -19.84 0.94
CA ALA A 210 9.49 -18.44 0.69
C ALA A 210 9.74 -17.57 1.93
N ARG A 211 9.48 -18.09 3.15
CA ARG A 211 9.82 -17.40 4.39
C ARG A 211 11.33 -17.22 4.55
N ALA A 212 12.11 -18.24 4.22
CA ALA A 212 13.57 -18.15 4.26
C ALA A 212 14.09 -17.07 3.30
N GLN A 213 13.56 -17.02 2.07
CA GLN A 213 13.89 -15.98 1.09
C GLN A 213 13.46 -14.57 1.56
N LEU A 214 12.30 -14.45 2.22
CA LEU A 214 11.86 -13.19 2.82
C LEU A 214 12.85 -12.71 3.89
N ILE A 215 13.26 -13.61 4.80
CA ILE A 215 14.22 -13.28 5.86
C ILE A 215 15.54 -12.84 5.26
N GLU A 216 16.05 -13.55 4.25
CA GLU A 216 17.29 -13.21 3.54
C GLU A 216 17.19 -11.81 2.92
N ALA A 217 16.11 -11.52 2.17
CA ALA A 217 15.91 -10.23 1.52
C ALA A 217 15.82 -9.05 2.52
N VAL A 218 15.22 -9.27 3.69
CA VAL A 218 15.12 -8.23 4.73
C VAL A 218 16.45 -8.10 5.49
N ALA A 219 17.18 -9.20 5.70
CA ALA A 219 18.46 -9.21 6.40
C ALA A 219 19.54 -8.43 5.63
N GLU A 220 19.45 -8.29 4.30
CA GLU A 220 20.39 -7.47 3.51
C GLU A 220 20.47 -6.01 4.02
N SER A 221 19.40 -5.50 4.63
CA SER A 221 19.34 -4.14 5.19
C SER A 221 19.37 -4.07 6.72
N ASN A 222 19.63 -5.22 7.41
CA ASN A 222 19.59 -5.29 8.87
C ASN A 222 20.66 -6.23 9.43
N ASP A 223 21.76 -5.66 9.93
CA ASP A 223 22.91 -6.40 10.44
C ASP A 223 22.53 -7.38 11.58
N GLU A 224 21.64 -6.97 12.51
CA GLU A 224 21.23 -7.83 13.63
C GLU A 224 20.44 -9.06 13.15
N LEU A 225 19.55 -8.85 12.15
CA LEU A 225 18.81 -9.95 11.55
C LEU A 225 19.72 -10.87 10.73
N MET A 226 20.70 -10.28 10.04
CA MET A 226 21.71 -11.03 9.27
C MET A 226 22.57 -11.91 10.18
N GLU A 227 23.02 -11.41 11.33
CA GLU A 227 23.78 -12.19 12.30
C GLU A 227 22.97 -13.40 12.81
N LYS A 228 21.70 -13.20 13.15
CA LYS A 228 20.82 -14.28 13.58
C LYS A 228 20.59 -15.31 12.47
N TYR A 229 20.31 -14.82 11.25
CA TYR A 229 20.09 -15.69 10.09
C TYR A 229 21.30 -16.58 9.78
N LEU A 230 22.50 -15.99 9.78
CA LEU A 230 23.75 -16.74 9.56
C LEU A 230 24.12 -17.66 10.74
N GLY A 231 23.65 -17.34 11.94
CA GLY A 231 23.86 -18.12 13.15
C GLY A 231 22.84 -19.25 13.37
N ASP A 232 21.89 -19.45 12.44
CA ASP A 232 20.75 -20.37 12.61
C ASP A 232 19.95 -20.11 13.92
N GLU A 233 19.91 -18.85 14.36
CA GLU A 233 19.14 -18.46 15.54
C GLU A 233 17.65 -18.25 15.18
N GLU A 234 16.76 -18.53 16.14
CA GLU A 234 15.33 -18.31 15.95
C GLU A 234 15.03 -16.82 15.84
N ILE A 235 14.34 -16.44 14.76
CA ILE A 235 13.83 -15.08 14.52
C ILE A 235 12.36 -15.06 14.89
N SER A 236 12.00 -14.29 15.91
CA SER A 236 10.61 -14.13 16.33
C SER A 236 9.78 -13.33 15.31
N ILE A 237 8.47 -13.51 15.36
CA ILE A 237 7.53 -12.76 14.49
C ILE A 237 7.69 -11.25 14.69
N ASP A 238 7.83 -10.79 15.93
CA ASP A 238 7.95 -9.37 16.26
C ASP A 238 9.25 -8.76 15.71
N GLU A 239 10.37 -9.50 15.81
CA GLU A 239 11.64 -9.08 15.23
C GLU A 239 11.55 -8.99 13.70
N LEU A 240 10.94 -9.97 13.05
CA LEU A 240 10.75 -9.98 11.61
C LEU A 240 9.85 -8.82 11.17
N LYS A 241 8.72 -8.58 11.85
CA LYS A 241 7.83 -7.45 11.59
C LYS A 241 8.56 -6.11 11.74
N ALA A 242 9.34 -5.96 12.81
CA ALA A 242 10.12 -4.74 13.05
C ALA A 242 11.19 -4.50 11.96
N ALA A 243 11.86 -5.55 11.53
CA ALA A 243 12.87 -5.50 10.46
C ALA A 243 12.23 -5.15 9.11
N ILE A 244 11.13 -5.80 8.73
CA ILE A 244 10.36 -5.48 7.51
C ILE A 244 9.92 -4.02 7.54
N ARG A 245 9.34 -3.55 8.66
CA ARG A 245 8.92 -2.16 8.81
C ARG A 245 10.07 -1.19 8.62
N LYS A 246 11.20 -1.45 9.27
CA LYS A 246 12.38 -0.59 9.18
C LYS A 246 12.90 -0.53 7.74
N ALA A 247 13.14 -1.66 7.11
CA ALA A 247 13.62 -1.75 5.74
C ALA A 247 12.65 -1.11 4.74
N THR A 248 11.34 -1.26 4.94
CA THR A 248 10.31 -0.60 4.12
C THR A 248 10.33 0.91 4.31
N THR A 249 10.41 1.40 5.55
CA THR A 249 10.46 2.84 5.86
C THR A 249 11.72 3.50 5.32
N ASP A 250 12.86 2.80 5.34
CA ASP A 250 14.14 3.26 4.80
C ASP A 250 14.20 3.15 3.25
N VAL A 251 13.15 2.63 2.60
CA VAL A 251 13.01 2.45 1.13
C VAL A 251 14.04 1.45 0.58
N GLU A 252 14.45 0.49 1.39
CA GLU A 252 15.43 -0.55 1.04
C GLU A 252 14.77 -1.89 0.71
N PHE A 253 13.52 -2.08 1.15
CA PHE A 253 12.75 -3.30 0.93
C PHE A 253 11.29 -2.98 0.58
N TYR A 254 10.66 -3.83 -0.22
CA TYR A 254 9.27 -3.69 -0.66
C TYR A 254 8.47 -4.96 -0.42
N PRO A 255 7.63 -5.02 0.64
CA PRO A 255 6.77 -6.17 0.90
C PRO A 255 5.75 -6.38 -0.22
N VAL A 256 5.62 -7.62 -0.70
CA VAL A 256 4.65 -7.97 -1.75
C VAL A 256 3.54 -8.82 -1.18
N LEU A 257 2.31 -8.38 -1.43
CA LEU A 257 1.06 -9.02 -1.03
C LEU A 257 0.28 -9.47 -2.26
N CYS A 258 -0.70 -10.35 -2.06
CA CYS A 258 -1.56 -10.82 -3.11
C CYS A 258 -3.05 -10.71 -2.74
N GLY A 259 -3.91 -10.64 -3.77
CA GLY A 259 -5.35 -10.64 -3.56
C GLY A 259 -6.16 -10.36 -4.82
N THR A 260 -7.45 -10.20 -4.63
CA THR A 260 -8.39 -9.75 -5.64
C THR A 260 -9.42 -8.81 -5.02
N ALA A 261 -9.29 -7.52 -5.29
CA ALA A 261 -10.23 -6.53 -4.79
C ALA A 261 -11.65 -6.78 -5.33
N PHE A 262 -11.78 -7.22 -6.59
CA PHE A 262 -13.07 -7.50 -7.21
C PHE A 262 -13.82 -8.65 -6.51
N LYS A 263 -13.11 -9.73 -6.15
CA LYS A 263 -13.67 -10.87 -5.39
C LYS A 263 -13.57 -10.70 -3.88
N ASN A 264 -13.23 -9.50 -3.39
CA ASN A 264 -13.22 -9.18 -1.96
C ASN A 264 -12.22 -9.98 -1.12
N LYS A 265 -11.09 -10.42 -1.67
CA LYS A 265 -10.06 -11.21 -0.97
C LYS A 265 -8.73 -10.44 -0.90
N GLY A 266 -8.09 -10.43 0.28
CA GLY A 266 -6.75 -9.87 0.49
C GLY A 266 -6.71 -8.39 0.91
N VAL A 267 -7.79 -7.62 0.78
CA VAL A 267 -7.80 -6.17 1.07
C VAL A 267 -7.63 -5.88 2.56
N GLN A 268 -8.24 -6.69 3.44
CA GLN A 268 -8.08 -6.53 4.90
C GLN A 268 -6.64 -6.84 5.32
N LEU A 269 -6.04 -7.89 4.75
CA LEU A 269 -4.64 -8.24 5.01
C LEU A 269 -3.69 -7.14 4.49
N MET A 270 -4.01 -6.52 3.37
CA MET A 270 -3.29 -5.35 2.86
C MET A 270 -3.42 -4.15 3.82
N LEU A 271 -4.60 -3.90 4.40
CA LEU A 271 -4.77 -2.85 5.41
C LEU A 271 -3.96 -3.12 6.68
N ASN A 272 -3.86 -4.38 7.12
CA ASN A 272 -2.99 -4.76 8.22
C ASN A 272 -1.52 -4.47 7.87
N ALA A 273 -1.07 -4.83 6.66
CA ALA A 273 0.28 -4.51 6.19
C ALA A 273 0.56 -3.01 6.09
N VAL A 274 -0.43 -2.18 5.72
CA VAL A 274 -0.32 -0.71 5.76
C VAL A 274 -0.03 -0.23 7.18
N ILE A 275 -0.70 -0.79 8.18
CA ILE A 275 -0.49 -0.41 9.58
C ILE A 275 0.87 -0.90 10.08
N ASP A 276 1.21 -2.16 9.77
CA ASP A 276 2.40 -2.82 10.28
C ASP A 276 3.68 -2.27 9.65
N TYR A 277 3.70 -2.02 8.33
CA TYR A 277 4.93 -1.79 7.58
C TYR A 277 5.09 -0.37 7.03
N LEU A 278 4.02 0.39 6.79
CA LEU A 278 4.17 1.77 6.33
C LEU A 278 4.38 2.74 7.51
N PRO A 279 5.14 3.83 7.28
CA PRO A 279 5.48 4.78 8.33
C PRO A 279 4.27 5.57 8.82
N SER A 280 4.36 6.03 10.07
CA SER A 280 3.55 7.11 10.60
C SER A 280 4.20 8.46 10.30
N PRO A 281 3.49 9.60 10.49
CA PRO A 281 4.09 10.93 10.36
C PRO A 281 5.31 11.16 11.27
N LEU A 282 5.51 10.34 12.31
CA LEU A 282 6.67 10.43 13.21
C LEU A 282 7.92 9.75 12.64
N ASP A 283 7.75 8.82 11.72
CA ASP A 283 8.82 8.01 11.15
C ASP A 283 9.43 8.67 9.89
N VAL A 284 8.75 9.66 9.31
CA VAL A 284 9.21 10.35 8.10
C VAL A 284 10.06 11.57 8.42
N LYS A 285 10.92 11.96 7.48
CA LYS A 285 11.77 13.13 7.63
C LYS A 285 10.91 14.40 7.76
N PRO A 286 11.25 15.33 8.68
CA PRO A 286 10.53 16.59 8.80
C PRO A 286 10.69 17.43 7.53
N ILE A 287 9.66 18.24 7.25
CA ILE A 287 9.70 19.16 6.10
C ILE A 287 10.57 20.36 6.48
N ILE A 288 11.53 20.67 5.60
CA ILE A 288 12.40 21.84 5.71
C ILE A 288 11.85 22.93 4.79
N GLY A 289 11.65 24.11 5.32
CA GLY A 289 11.23 25.31 4.59
C GLY A 289 12.07 26.51 4.98
N HIS A 290 11.76 27.68 4.42
CA HIS A 290 12.42 28.95 4.73
C HIS A 290 11.40 29.99 5.19
N ARG A 291 11.81 30.94 6.03
CA ARG A 291 10.93 32.03 6.40
C ARG A 291 10.69 32.97 5.22
N ALA A 292 9.44 33.42 5.07
CA ALA A 292 9.07 34.31 3.96
C ALA A 292 9.84 35.65 3.98
N ASN A 293 10.24 36.13 5.15
CA ASN A 293 10.96 37.40 5.33
C ASN A 293 12.47 37.23 5.40
N ASP A 294 12.97 36.01 5.51
CA ASP A 294 14.40 35.68 5.55
C ASP A 294 14.63 34.31 4.88
N PRO A 295 14.97 34.29 3.58
CA PRO A 295 15.21 33.05 2.85
C PRO A 295 16.43 32.25 3.32
N GLU A 296 17.33 32.83 4.09
CA GLU A 296 18.51 32.16 4.68
C GLU A 296 18.17 31.44 5.99
N GLU A 297 17.04 31.81 6.64
CA GLU A 297 16.59 31.17 7.87
C GLU A 297 15.79 29.89 7.52
N GLU A 298 16.41 28.72 7.74
CA GLU A 298 15.73 27.42 7.62
C GLU A 298 14.75 27.21 8.78
N VAL A 299 13.56 26.70 8.43
CA VAL A 299 12.52 26.30 9.39
C VAL A 299 12.23 24.82 9.22
N VAL A 300 12.41 24.05 10.28
CA VAL A 300 12.12 22.63 10.31
C VAL A 300 10.71 22.41 10.89
N ALA A 301 9.77 22.00 10.06
CA ALA A 301 8.42 21.63 10.48
C ALA A 301 8.39 20.18 10.99
N LYS A 302 8.48 20.02 12.31
CA LYS A 302 8.38 18.70 12.95
C LYS A 302 6.92 18.30 13.15
N PRO A 303 6.57 17.02 13.06
CA PRO A 303 5.25 16.50 13.38
C PRO A 303 5.07 16.44 14.91
N ASP A 304 4.84 17.58 15.54
CA ASP A 304 4.69 17.77 17.00
C ASP A 304 3.47 18.63 17.27
N ASP A 305 2.57 18.15 18.14
CA ASP A 305 1.34 18.87 18.50
C ASP A 305 1.60 20.17 19.28
N SER A 306 2.79 20.34 19.85
CA SER A 306 3.22 21.55 20.57
C SER A 306 3.93 22.58 19.68
N ALA A 307 4.30 22.19 18.45
CA ALA A 307 4.99 23.06 17.50
C ALA A 307 4.02 24.09 16.88
N GLU A 308 4.60 25.16 16.30
CA GLU A 308 3.83 26.11 15.49
C GLU A 308 3.15 25.39 14.32
N PHE A 309 1.92 25.82 14.01
CA PHE A 309 1.18 25.25 12.88
C PHE A 309 1.90 25.52 11.55
N ALA A 310 2.23 24.45 10.85
CA ALA A 310 2.78 24.50 9.50
C ALA A 310 1.95 23.60 8.57
N ALA A 311 1.71 24.03 7.35
CA ALA A 311 0.97 23.28 6.36
C ALA A 311 1.47 23.57 4.94
N LEU A 312 1.42 22.56 4.09
CA LEU A 312 1.69 22.66 2.66
C LEU A 312 0.38 22.65 1.88
N ALA A 313 0.09 23.74 1.13
CA ALA A 313 -1.00 23.76 0.18
C ALA A 313 -0.56 23.03 -1.10
N PHE A 314 -0.86 21.74 -1.22
CA PHE A 314 -0.44 20.92 -2.37
C PHE A 314 -1.44 20.91 -3.52
N LYS A 315 -2.72 21.23 -3.25
CA LYS A 315 -3.78 21.25 -4.25
C LYS A 315 -4.81 22.32 -3.96
N VAL A 316 -5.23 23.04 -5.01
CA VAL A 316 -6.35 23.98 -4.95
C VAL A 316 -7.57 23.36 -5.65
N LYS A 317 -8.70 23.23 -4.94
CA LYS A 317 -9.97 22.80 -5.50
C LYS A 317 -10.89 24.01 -5.63
N ILE A 318 -11.27 24.34 -6.88
CA ILE A 318 -12.26 25.39 -7.14
C ILE A 318 -13.63 24.71 -7.24
N GLY A 319 -14.52 25.00 -6.29
CA GLY A 319 -15.88 24.51 -6.27
C GLY A 319 -16.88 25.67 -6.42
N ARG A 320 -18.12 25.37 -6.85
CA ARG A 320 -19.22 26.34 -6.70
C ARG A 320 -19.59 26.42 -5.21
N ALA A 321 -19.51 27.61 -4.64
CA ALA A 321 -20.20 27.87 -3.40
C ALA A 321 -21.71 27.76 -3.68
N HIS A 322 -22.39 26.84 -3.03
CA HIS A 322 -23.84 26.93 -2.94
C HIS A 322 -24.14 28.07 -1.94
N VAL A 323 -24.59 29.19 -2.48
CA VAL A 323 -25.15 30.29 -1.70
C VAL A 323 -26.58 29.89 -1.30
#